data_a4461c2c789793b0d642e1f8ca1fae8b
#
_entry.id   a4461c2c789793b0d642e1f8ca1fae8b
#
_cell.length_a   1.000
_cell.length_b   1.000
_cell.length_c   1.000
_cell.angle_alpha   90.00
_cell.angle_beta   90.00
_cell.angle_gamma   90.00
#
_symmetry.space_group_name_H-M   'P 1'
#
loop_
_entity.id
_entity.type
_entity.pdbx_description
1 polymer ?
#
loop_
_entity_poly.entity_id
_entity_poly.type
_entity_poly.pdbx_seq_one_letter_code
_entity_poly.pdbx_strand_id
1 'polypeptide(L)'
;MSKLIDITVTCPQCGQKYKTKVFRTLWGDGGTAEQNNLSNDNVNVVECPHCNYSFRAPLAMMYVDCKKGFAVWWEPIHDSGIDNETIAYSNMFGAESYYAKAPRIQDWEDFEDTVKKYYTGELKANPITKFDINALKGVAAGKKSEKSGCLGFVILLIGSITSLLTGLNYLL
;
A
#
# COMPACT_ATOMS: atom_id res chain seq x y z
N MET A 1 -7.40 6.75 -2.86
CA MET A 1 -7.99 6.76 -1.49
C MET A 1 -7.16 5.86 -0.61
N SER A 2 -6.65 6.39 0.51
CA SER A 2 -5.85 5.62 1.47
C SER A 2 -6.63 4.43 2.01
N LYS A 3 -5.97 3.28 2.18
CA LYS A 3 -6.60 2.02 2.62
C LYS A 3 -6.15 1.66 4.01
N LEU A 4 -7.08 1.67 4.95
CA LEU A 4 -6.93 1.09 6.28
C LEU A 4 -7.27 -0.40 6.26
N ILE A 5 -6.49 -1.20 6.97
CA ILE A 5 -6.74 -2.62 7.20
C ILE A 5 -6.69 -2.95 8.68
N ASP A 6 -7.45 -3.95 9.08
CA ASP A 6 -7.38 -4.51 10.42
C ASP A 6 -6.24 -5.51 10.50
N ILE A 7 -5.39 -5.36 11.51
CA ILE A 7 -4.28 -6.28 11.79
C ILE A 7 -4.26 -6.67 13.25
N THR A 8 -3.59 -7.79 13.55
CA THR A 8 -3.22 -8.15 14.92
C THR A 8 -1.74 -7.88 15.11
N VAL A 9 -1.40 -7.03 16.07
CA VAL A 9 -0.02 -6.73 16.43
C VAL A 9 0.33 -7.31 17.79
N THR A 10 1.62 -7.59 18.00
CA THR A 10 2.17 -7.93 19.31
C THR A 10 2.92 -6.73 19.86
N CYS A 11 2.55 -6.25 21.02
CA CYS A 11 3.24 -5.13 21.65
C CYS A 11 4.69 -5.53 21.99
N PRO A 12 5.71 -4.77 21.53
CA PRO A 12 7.09 -5.09 21.82
C PRO A 12 7.47 -4.90 23.30
N GLN A 13 6.71 -4.08 24.03
CA GLN A 13 6.97 -3.79 25.44
C GLN A 13 6.39 -4.85 26.38
N CYS A 14 5.12 -5.25 26.19
CA CYS A 14 4.43 -6.16 27.12
C CYS A 14 4.09 -7.54 26.54
N GLY A 15 4.35 -7.78 25.26
CA GLY A 15 4.09 -9.05 24.57
C GLY A 15 2.59 -9.34 24.29
N GLN A 16 1.68 -8.47 24.71
CA GLN A 16 0.24 -8.68 24.48
C GLN A 16 -0.15 -8.46 23.02
N LYS A 17 -1.08 -9.30 22.55
CA LYS A 17 -1.64 -9.21 21.20
C LYS A 17 -2.96 -8.44 21.21
N TYR A 18 -3.13 -7.52 20.26
CA TYR A 18 -4.37 -6.79 20.10
C TYR A 18 -4.64 -6.43 18.65
N LYS A 19 -5.90 -6.14 18.34
CA LYS A 19 -6.33 -5.70 17.00
C LYS A 19 -6.22 -4.19 16.90
N THR A 20 -5.74 -3.72 15.77
CA THR A 20 -5.65 -2.29 15.44
C THR A 20 -5.83 -2.08 13.95
N LYS A 21 -5.97 -0.80 13.55
CA LYS A 21 -6.07 -0.41 12.14
C LYS A 21 -4.83 0.35 11.73
N VAL A 22 -4.30 0.00 10.56
CA VAL A 22 -3.13 0.65 9.96
C VAL A 22 -3.34 0.89 8.48
N PHE A 23 -2.62 1.85 7.93
CA PHE A 23 -2.60 2.07 6.49
C PHE A 23 -1.75 1.00 5.79
N ARG A 24 -2.34 0.31 4.82
CA ARG A 24 -1.61 -0.52 3.85
C ARG A 24 -1.19 0.32 2.63
N THR A 25 -2.00 1.32 2.29
CA THR A 25 -1.70 2.27 1.22
C THR A 25 -2.03 3.68 1.69
N LEU A 26 -1.12 4.60 1.47
CA LEU A 26 -1.27 6.01 1.76
C LEU A 26 -1.17 6.82 0.46
N TRP A 27 -2.14 7.71 0.23
CA TRP A 27 -2.23 8.50 -1.00
C TRP A 27 -1.85 9.94 -0.78
N GLY A 28 -0.92 10.44 -1.61
CA GLY A 28 -0.46 11.82 -1.58
C GLY A 28 -1.27 12.81 -2.41
N ASP A 29 -2.22 12.35 -3.20
CA ASP A 29 -2.90 13.11 -4.27
C ASP A 29 -3.79 14.28 -3.82
N GLY A 30 -3.74 14.74 -2.62
CA GLY A 30 -4.74 15.71 -2.23
C GLY A 30 -4.29 16.83 -1.30
N GLY A 31 -3.06 16.86 -0.84
CA GLY A 31 -2.68 17.75 0.25
C GLY A 31 -3.55 17.50 1.48
N THR A 32 -3.89 16.23 1.72
CA THR A 32 -4.87 15.74 2.69
C THR A 32 -4.26 15.53 4.08
N ALA A 33 -5.09 15.12 5.02
CA ALA A 33 -4.66 14.75 6.36
C ALA A 33 -3.59 13.63 6.34
N GLU A 34 -3.64 12.71 5.36
CA GLU A 34 -2.67 11.63 5.23
C GLU A 34 -1.26 12.13 4.89
N GLN A 35 -1.15 13.16 4.03
CA GLN A 35 0.12 13.79 3.71
C GLN A 35 0.68 14.53 4.94
N ASN A 36 -0.20 15.20 5.68
CA ASN A 36 0.18 15.84 6.93
C ASN A 36 0.57 14.80 8.00
N ASN A 37 -0.10 13.64 8.04
CA ASN A 37 0.25 12.57 8.96
C ASN A 37 1.64 11.99 8.69
N LEU A 38 2.03 11.81 7.41
CA LEU A 38 3.38 11.41 7.07
C LEU A 38 4.41 12.43 7.61
N SER A 39 4.15 13.71 7.36
CA SER A 39 5.02 14.80 7.83
C SER A 39 5.08 14.93 9.36
N ASN A 40 4.07 14.47 10.08
CA ASN A 40 3.99 14.52 11.53
C ASN A 40 4.45 13.22 12.21
N ASP A 41 5.01 12.28 11.46
CA ASP A 41 5.51 10.98 11.94
C ASP A 41 4.45 10.10 12.67
N ASN A 42 3.17 10.31 12.40
CA ASN A 42 2.08 9.56 13.06
C ASN A 42 1.52 8.38 12.27
N VAL A 43 2.01 8.17 11.04
CA VAL A 43 1.50 7.09 10.18
C VAL A 43 1.84 5.74 10.76
N ASN A 44 0.82 4.90 10.92
CA ASN A 44 0.93 3.56 11.48
C ASN A 44 1.53 3.50 12.91
N VAL A 45 1.58 4.62 13.62
CA VAL A 45 1.88 4.62 15.05
C VAL A 45 0.63 4.17 15.80
N VAL A 46 0.79 3.12 16.61
CA VAL A 46 -0.28 2.51 17.39
C VAL A 46 0.09 2.49 18.86
N GLU A 47 -0.91 2.68 19.72
CA GLU A 47 -0.76 2.63 21.17
C GLU A 47 -1.28 1.29 21.71
N CYS A 48 -0.50 0.64 22.55
CA CYS A 48 -0.90 -0.60 23.20
C CYS A 48 -1.95 -0.35 24.27
N PRO A 49 -3.15 -0.99 24.20
CA PRO A 49 -4.20 -0.78 25.20
C PRO A 49 -3.88 -1.40 26.57
N HIS A 50 -2.80 -2.20 26.68
CA HIS A 50 -2.43 -2.88 27.92
C HIS A 50 -1.33 -2.15 28.72
N CYS A 51 -0.43 -1.42 28.03
CA CYS A 51 0.69 -0.76 28.68
C CYS A 51 0.96 0.67 28.20
N ASN A 52 0.10 1.19 27.32
CA ASN A 52 0.18 2.53 26.70
C ASN A 52 1.49 2.82 25.93
N TYR A 53 2.25 1.77 25.61
CA TYR A 53 3.45 1.91 24.80
C TYR A 53 3.07 2.18 23.35
N SER A 54 3.60 3.26 22.79
CA SER A 54 3.40 3.64 21.38
C SER A 54 4.55 3.15 20.52
N PHE A 55 4.23 2.55 19.37
CA PHE A 55 5.22 2.08 18.40
C PHE A 55 4.64 2.10 16.98
N ARG A 56 5.50 2.17 15.98
CA ARG A 56 5.08 2.02 14.59
C ARG A 56 4.87 0.54 14.29
N ALA A 57 3.66 0.19 13.85
CA ALA A 57 3.33 -1.18 13.49
C ALA A 57 4.18 -1.63 12.28
N PRO A 58 4.97 -2.73 12.38
CA PRO A 58 5.92 -3.12 11.35
C PRO A 58 5.24 -3.84 10.17
N LEU A 59 4.27 -3.17 9.55
CA LEU A 59 3.56 -3.66 8.37
C LEU A 59 3.98 -2.87 7.15
N ALA A 60 4.32 -3.58 6.09
CA ALA A 60 4.67 -2.95 4.83
C ALA A 60 3.53 -2.07 4.29
N MET A 61 3.87 -0.87 3.83
CA MET A 61 2.94 0.14 3.37
C MET A 61 3.44 0.78 2.08
N MET A 62 2.55 1.02 1.11
CA MET A 62 2.86 1.80 -0.08
C MET A 62 2.38 3.24 0.08
N TYR A 63 3.28 4.19 -0.10
CA TYR A 63 2.92 5.57 -0.40
C TYR A 63 2.84 5.76 -1.91
N VAL A 64 1.79 6.43 -2.40
CA VAL A 64 1.60 6.64 -3.83
C VAL A 64 1.04 8.03 -4.13
N ASP A 65 1.60 8.71 -5.10
CA ASP A 65 1.05 9.94 -5.69
C ASP A 65 0.87 9.77 -7.20
N CYS A 66 -0.37 9.53 -7.61
CA CYS A 66 -0.71 9.33 -9.02
C CYS A 66 -0.54 10.60 -9.86
N LYS A 67 -0.73 11.79 -9.27
CA LYS A 67 -0.57 13.06 -9.99
C LYS A 67 0.89 13.37 -10.27
N LYS A 68 1.75 13.01 -9.33
CA LYS A 68 3.21 13.15 -9.48
C LYS A 68 3.84 11.95 -10.17
N GLY A 69 3.15 10.83 -10.25
CA GLY A 69 3.58 9.61 -10.92
C GLY A 69 4.69 8.87 -10.18
N PHE A 70 4.59 8.72 -8.87
CA PHE A 70 5.53 7.91 -8.10
C PHE A 70 4.85 7.04 -7.04
N ALA A 71 5.53 5.98 -6.65
CA ALA A 71 5.19 5.15 -5.51
C ALA A 71 6.46 4.72 -4.77
N VAL A 72 6.35 4.49 -3.47
CA VAL A 72 7.44 4.05 -2.60
C VAL A 72 6.89 3.05 -1.59
N TRP A 73 7.57 1.92 -1.37
CA TRP A 73 7.27 0.98 -0.31
C TRP A 73 8.09 1.30 0.94
N TRP A 74 7.42 1.39 2.09
CA TRP A 74 8.03 1.15 3.37
C TRP A 74 7.88 -0.34 3.70
N GLU A 75 8.98 -1.06 3.78
CA GLU A 75 9.03 -2.51 4.02
C GLU A 75 9.98 -2.80 5.18
N PRO A 76 9.58 -2.51 6.45
CA PRO A 76 10.46 -2.66 7.61
C PRO A 76 10.91 -4.11 7.84
N ILE A 77 10.07 -5.06 7.42
CA ILE A 77 10.35 -6.51 7.44
C ILE A 77 9.99 -7.03 6.06
N HIS A 78 10.85 -7.87 5.49
CA HIS A 78 10.61 -8.45 4.16
C HIS A 78 9.23 -9.12 4.08
N ASP A 79 8.44 -8.71 3.10
CA ASP A 79 7.08 -9.19 2.84
C ASP A 79 6.98 -9.74 1.40
N SER A 80 6.98 -11.07 1.27
CA SER A 80 6.83 -11.74 -0.03
C SER A 80 5.51 -11.39 -0.75
N GLY A 81 4.52 -10.88 -0.04
CA GLY A 81 3.29 -10.34 -0.64
C GLY A 81 3.57 -9.17 -1.57
N ILE A 82 4.56 -8.32 -1.24
CA ILE A 82 4.97 -7.20 -2.10
C ILE A 82 5.55 -7.70 -3.43
N ASP A 83 6.24 -8.83 -3.44
CA ASP A 83 6.78 -9.41 -4.68
C ASP A 83 5.64 -9.76 -5.64
N ASN A 84 4.59 -10.39 -5.13
CA ASN A 84 3.40 -10.71 -5.91
C ASN A 84 2.65 -9.45 -6.37
N GLU A 85 2.53 -8.43 -5.51
CA GLU A 85 1.94 -7.14 -5.87
C GLU A 85 2.77 -6.44 -6.95
N THR A 86 4.09 -6.46 -6.86
CA THR A 86 5.01 -5.89 -7.86
C THR A 86 4.87 -6.58 -9.23
N ILE A 87 4.76 -7.91 -9.24
CA ILE A 87 4.48 -8.68 -10.46
C ILE A 87 3.12 -8.28 -11.05
N ALA A 88 2.10 -8.18 -10.22
CA ALA A 88 0.76 -7.75 -10.66
C ALA A 88 0.79 -6.33 -11.24
N TYR A 89 1.47 -5.40 -10.60
CA TYR A 89 1.64 -4.03 -11.13
C TYR A 89 2.42 -4.00 -12.44
N SER A 90 3.48 -4.81 -12.57
CA SER A 90 4.22 -4.94 -13.82
C SER A 90 3.34 -5.43 -14.97
N ASN A 91 2.47 -6.41 -14.70
CA ASN A 91 1.54 -6.95 -15.69
C ASN A 91 0.45 -5.92 -16.07
N MET A 92 -0.07 -5.15 -15.12
CA MET A 92 -1.15 -4.20 -15.35
C MET A 92 -0.68 -2.88 -15.99
N PHE A 93 0.42 -2.33 -15.49
CA PHE A 93 0.88 -0.98 -15.82
C PHE A 93 2.18 -0.94 -16.62
N GLY A 94 2.78 -2.11 -16.89
CA GLY A 94 4.07 -2.25 -17.54
C GLY A 94 5.23 -2.29 -16.54
N ALA A 95 6.29 -3.03 -16.89
CA ALA A 95 7.47 -3.23 -16.05
C ALA A 95 8.21 -1.93 -15.70
N GLU A 96 8.08 -0.89 -16.54
CA GLU A 96 8.70 0.42 -16.32
C GLU A 96 7.80 1.42 -15.59
N SER A 97 6.60 1.02 -15.17
CA SER A 97 5.70 1.88 -14.42
C SER A 97 6.26 2.21 -13.03
N TYR A 98 5.89 3.36 -12.48
CA TYR A 98 6.31 3.74 -11.13
C TYR A 98 5.80 2.77 -10.05
N TYR A 99 4.72 2.06 -10.29
CA TYR A 99 4.24 1.01 -9.39
C TYR A 99 5.15 -0.22 -9.38
N ALA A 100 5.57 -0.70 -10.58
CA ALA A 100 6.44 -1.86 -10.71
C ALA A 100 7.88 -1.55 -10.27
N LYS A 101 8.30 -0.29 -10.42
CA LYS A 101 9.64 0.21 -10.04
C LYS A 101 9.67 0.90 -8.68
N ALA A 102 8.59 0.83 -7.90
CA ALA A 102 8.53 1.45 -6.58
C ALA A 102 9.69 0.95 -5.69
N PRO A 103 10.56 1.84 -5.21
CA PRO A 103 11.65 1.45 -4.33
C PRO A 103 11.09 0.90 -3.00
N ARG A 104 11.83 -0.04 -2.40
CA ARG A 104 11.50 -0.64 -1.12
C ARG A 104 12.49 -0.17 -0.08
N ILE A 105 12.03 0.47 0.97
CA ILE A 105 12.84 1.13 1.97
C ILE A 105 12.47 0.56 3.34
N GLN A 106 13.47 0.12 4.10
CA GLN A 106 13.26 -0.52 5.39
C GLN A 106 13.17 0.52 6.52
N ASP A 107 14.05 1.51 6.48
CA ASP A 107 14.08 2.57 7.48
C ASP A 107 12.99 3.61 7.24
N TRP A 108 12.37 4.09 8.31
CA TRP A 108 11.28 5.06 8.22
C TRP A 108 11.76 6.46 7.80
N GLU A 109 12.89 6.90 8.33
CA GLU A 109 13.45 8.23 8.01
C GLU A 109 13.89 8.29 6.54
N ASP A 110 14.52 7.22 6.04
CA ASP A 110 14.89 7.08 4.63
C ASP A 110 13.66 7.04 3.71
N PHE A 111 12.59 6.38 4.16
CA PHE A 111 11.31 6.35 3.45
C PHE A 111 10.70 7.76 3.34
N GLU A 112 10.61 8.50 4.45
CA GLU A 112 10.12 9.88 4.45
C GLU A 112 10.97 10.80 3.57
N ASP A 113 12.29 10.70 3.66
CA ASP A 113 13.22 11.48 2.87
C ASP A 113 13.06 11.18 1.37
N THR A 114 12.89 9.92 1.02
CA THR A 114 12.63 9.51 -0.36
C THR A 114 11.34 10.11 -0.89
N VAL A 115 10.25 10.09 -0.12
CA VAL A 115 8.99 10.74 -0.51
C VAL A 115 9.20 12.24 -0.70
N LYS A 116 9.91 12.92 0.22
CA LYS A 116 10.24 14.35 0.11
C LYS A 116 11.01 14.67 -1.17
N LYS A 117 12.01 13.84 -1.52
CA LYS A 117 12.83 14.01 -2.75
C LYS A 117 12.02 13.92 -4.03
N TYR A 118 10.95 13.12 -4.08
CA TYR A 118 10.02 13.14 -5.21
C TYR A 118 9.25 14.47 -5.30
N TYR A 119 8.83 15.04 -4.17
CA TYR A 119 8.12 16.32 -4.17
C TYR A 119 9.01 17.51 -4.51
N THR A 120 10.29 17.48 -4.13
CA THR A 120 11.27 18.50 -4.49
C THR A 120 11.80 18.38 -5.91
N GLY A 121 11.54 17.25 -6.58
CA GLY A 121 12.00 16.96 -7.94
C GLY A 121 13.43 16.44 -8.02
N GLU A 122 14.08 16.15 -6.89
CA GLU A 122 15.38 15.50 -6.84
C GLU A 122 15.34 14.07 -7.36
N LEU A 123 14.23 13.37 -7.10
CA LEU A 123 13.95 12.08 -7.69
C LEU A 123 12.85 12.20 -8.76
N LYS A 124 13.07 11.54 -9.89
CA LYS A 124 12.09 11.48 -10.98
C LYS A 124 11.38 10.14 -10.95
N ALA A 125 10.05 10.19 -11.03
CA ALA A 125 9.25 8.99 -11.16
C ALA A 125 9.28 8.42 -12.57
N ASN A 126 9.09 7.12 -12.69
CA ASN A 126 8.85 6.48 -13.98
C ASN A 126 7.35 6.60 -14.30
N PRO A 127 6.96 7.23 -15.42
CA PRO A 127 5.55 7.33 -15.78
C PRO A 127 4.95 5.95 -16.07
N ILE A 128 3.65 5.82 -15.92
CA ILE A 128 2.93 4.67 -16.48
C ILE A 128 2.95 4.80 -17.99
N THR A 129 3.64 3.88 -18.65
CA THR A 129 3.78 3.87 -20.11
C THR A 129 2.70 3.07 -20.80
N LYS A 130 2.10 2.09 -20.10
CA LYS A 130 1.08 1.19 -20.65
C LYS A 130 0.19 0.65 -19.55
N PHE A 131 -1.12 0.67 -19.79
CA PHE A 131 -2.11 -0.04 -19.00
C PHE A 131 -2.59 -1.27 -19.79
N ASP A 132 -2.31 -2.46 -19.29
CA ASP A 132 -2.76 -3.69 -19.95
C ASP A 132 -4.10 -4.16 -19.35
N ILE A 133 -5.19 -3.81 -20.02
CA ILE A 133 -6.54 -4.22 -19.62
C ILE A 133 -6.74 -5.76 -19.70
N ASN A 134 -5.92 -6.47 -20.47
CA ASN A 134 -6.03 -7.92 -20.58
C ASN A 134 -5.49 -8.63 -19.34
N ALA A 135 -4.53 -8.03 -18.62
CA ALA A 135 -4.08 -8.51 -17.33
C ALA A 135 -5.23 -8.55 -16.30
N LEU A 136 -6.25 -7.70 -16.46
CA LEU A 136 -7.44 -7.67 -15.61
C LEU A 136 -8.50 -8.70 -15.96
N LYS A 137 -8.51 -9.22 -17.20
CA LYS A 137 -9.55 -10.15 -17.66
C LYS A 137 -9.48 -11.53 -16.99
N GLY A 138 -8.31 -11.90 -16.46
CA GLY A 138 -8.15 -13.11 -15.63
C GLY A 138 -8.70 -12.97 -14.23
N VAL A 139 -9.01 -11.74 -13.80
CA VAL A 139 -9.35 -11.39 -12.42
C VAL A 139 -10.82 -10.97 -12.25
N ALA A 140 -11.49 -10.54 -13.32
CA ALA A 140 -12.82 -9.92 -13.25
C ALA A 140 -13.80 -10.46 -14.30
N ALA A 141 -14.22 -11.69 -14.16
CA ALA A 141 -15.52 -12.10 -14.70
C ALA A 141 -16.62 -11.65 -13.71
N GLY A 142 -16.94 -10.35 -13.67
CA GLY A 142 -18.11 -9.85 -12.94
C GLY A 142 -17.92 -8.54 -12.20
N LYS A 143 -18.10 -7.45 -12.90
CA LYS A 143 -18.86 -6.23 -12.61
C LYS A 143 -18.22 -5.00 -13.27
N LYS A 144 -18.96 -4.38 -14.18
CA LYS A 144 -18.70 -3.03 -14.66
C LYS A 144 -18.71 -2.07 -13.48
N SER A 145 -17.63 -1.33 -13.30
CA SER A 145 -17.59 -0.14 -12.47
C SER A 145 -17.10 1.03 -13.31
N GLU A 146 -17.91 2.09 -13.35
CA GLU A 146 -17.57 3.35 -13.99
C GLU A 146 -16.51 4.11 -13.18
N LYS A 147 -15.59 4.70 -13.92
CA LYS A 147 -14.70 5.82 -13.61
C LYS A 147 -14.49 6.18 -12.14
N SER A 148 -13.37 5.74 -11.59
CA SER A 148 -12.76 6.43 -10.46
C SER A 148 -11.25 6.19 -10.45
N GLY A 149 -10.54 7.26 -10.09
CA GLY A 149 -9.11 7.47 -10.17
C GLY A 149 -8.17 6.33 -9.82
N CYS A 150 -7.04 6.47 -10.36
CA CYS A 150 -5.81 5.73 -10.51
C CYS A 150 -5.63 4.37 -9.78
N LEU A 151 -6.03 4.17 -8.54
CA LEU A 151 -5.78 2.91 -7.79
C LEU A 151 -6.98 2.31 -7.08
N GLY A 152 -8.06 3.03 -6.91
CA GLY A 152 -9.26 2.49 -6.26
C GLY A 152 -9.74 1.20 -6.94
N PHE A 153 -9.47 1.07 -8.22
CA PHE A 153 -9.86 -0.06 -9.05
C PHE A 153 -8.99 -1.31 -8.82
N VAL A 154 -7.68 -1.16 -8.68
CA VAL A 154 -6.74 -2.28 -8.51
C VAL A 154 -6.91 -2.95 -7.15
N ILE A 155 -7.10 -2.16 -6.10
CA ILE A 155 -7.27 -2.66 -4.73
C ILE A 155 -8.60 -3.41 -4.56
N LEU A 156 -9.68 -2.96 -5.24
CA LEU A 156 -10.96 -3.68 -5.24
C LEU A 156 -10.87 -5.05 -5.90
N LEU A 157 -10.03 -5.21 -6.93
CA LEU A 157 -9.89 -6.48 -7.62
C LEU A 157 -9.10 -7.51 -6.79
N ILE A 158 -8.02 -7.08 -6.13
CA ILE A 158 -7.23 -7.97 -5.26
C ILE A 158 -8.05 -8.39 -4.03
N GLY A 159 -8.84 -7.48 -3.46
CA GLY A 159 -9.76 -7.80 -2.37
C GLY A 159 -10.87 -8.78 -2.74
N SER A 160 -11.29 -8.81 -4.01
CA SER A 160 -12.36 -9.73 -4.48
C SER A 160 -11.86 -11.14 -4.71
N ILE A 161 -10.58 -11.33 -5.07
CA ILE A 161 -10.01 -12.67 -5.32
C ILE A 161 -9.84 -13.44 -4.02
N THR A 162 -9.43 -12.78 -2.94
CA THR A 162 -9.28 -13.45 -1.64
C THR A 162 -10.63 -13.91 -1.08
N SER A 163 -11.72 -13.20 -1.36
CA SER A 163 -13.07 -13.59 -0.95
C SER A 163 -13.61 -14.79 -1.71
N LEU A 164 -13.24 -14.95 -2.98
CA LEU A 164 -13.66 -16.09 -3.80
C LEU A 164 -12.94 -17.39 -3.45
N LEU A 165 -11.66 -17.30 -3.08
CA LEU A 165 -10.87 -18.47 -2.69
C LEU A 165 -11.25 -19.01 -1.30
N THR A 166 -11.70 -18.16 -0.39
CA THR A 166 -12.21 -18.60 0.93
C THR A 166 -13.62 -19.18 0.88
N GLY A 167 -14.43 -18.79 -0.08
CA GLY A 167 -15.80 -19.32 -0.27
C GLY A 167 -15.83 -20.75 -0.85
N LEU A 168 -14.80 -21.17 -1.58
CA LEU A 168 -14.75 -22.53 -2.15
C LEU A 168 -14.33 -23.61 -1.14
N ASN A 169 -13.74 -23.26 -0.02
CA ASN A 169 -13.33 -24.24 1.01
C ASN A 169 -14.46 -24.62 2.00
N TYR A 170 -15.67 -24.07 1.84
CA TYR A 170 -16.82 -24.41 2.69
C TYR A 170 -17.89 -25.28 1.99
N LEU A 171 -17.59 -25.78 0.76
CA LEU A 171 -18.53 -26.62 -0.03
C LEU A 171 -17.94 -27.96 -0.49
N LEU A 172 -16.98 -28.51 0.25
CA LEU A 172 -16.54 -29.92 0.10
C LEU A 172 -16.53 -30.63 1.45
#